data_3634a195db3d565e9e507aafb68d3cc2
#
_entry.id   3634a195db3d565e9e507aafb68d3cc2
#
_cell.length_a   1.000
_cell.length_b   1.000
_cell.length_c   1.000
_cell.angle_alpha   90.00
_cell.angle_beta   90.00
_cell.angle_gamma   90.00
#
_symmetry.space_group_name_H-M   'P 1'
#
loop_
_entity.id
_entity.type
_entity.pdbx_description
1 polymer ?
#
loop_
_entity_poly.entity_id
_entity_poly.type
_entity_poly.pdbx_seq_one_letter_code
_entity_poly.pdbx_strand_id
1 'polypeptide(L)'
;IYNDIIPWDDDVDVFITRKQLAELQQILQDDETFHVTVVWDWYVPCKQIRFKLRDEKNPTFIDLFPLDTITGNYSEAWNITSQARVDFVSDIRKKFTGTEWEKTPYLYDNSALAEQIEYVLDEHYRALSEKINFTDDLQTASGLVRGIENIDETHSSGPYPIDDWMPTINMRFDDFDVPAPPAWRKYLQNLYGDFLQIPHDIDSHEHVDNHYLQDDAVLASLEKYVNS
;
A
#
# COMPACT_ATOMS: atom_id res chain seq x y z
N ILE A 1 -5.06 -13.25 15.62
CA ILE A 1 -5.60 -14.58 15.88
C ILE A 1 -4.44 -15.54 15.98
N TYR A 2 -3.64 -15.62 14.95
CA TYR A 2 -2.47 -16.50 14.91
C TYR A 2 -1.22 -15.85 15.50
N ASN A 3 -1.18 -14.53 15.63
CA ASN A 3 0.00 -13.73 15.96
C ASN A 3 1.18 -13.99 15.00
N ASP A 4 0.86 -14.30 13.77
CA ASP A 4 1.80 -14.70 12.73
C ASP A 4 1.13 -14.49 11.36
N ILE A 5 1.85 -14.74 10.27
CA ILE A 5 1.29 -14.81 8.92
C ILE A 5 0.19 -15.86 8.90
N ILE A 6 -0.95 -15.54 8.29
CA ILE A 6 -2.03 -16.51 8.15
C ILE A 6 -1.67 -17.54 7.08
N PRO A 7 -2.00 -18.87 7.30
CA PRO A 7 -1.45 -19.96 6.48
C PRO A 7 -1.84 -19.94 4.98
N TRP A 8 -2.77 -19.11 4.59
CA TRP A 8 -3.26 -18.98 3.20
C TRP A 8 -3.03 -17.60 2.62
N ASP A 9 -2.08 -16.84 3.17
CA ASP A 9 -1.72 -15.50 2.74
C ASP A 9 -0.20 -15.39 2.69
N ASP A 10 0.34 -14.88 1.60
CA ASP A 10 1.78 -14.87 1.33
C ASP A 10 2.37 -13.46 1.24
N ASP A 11 1.58 -12.44 1.59
CA ASP A 11 2.03 -11.05 1.60
C ASP A 11 1.85 -10.36 2.96
N VAL A 12 2.41 -9.18 3.07
CA VAL A 12 2.31 -8.32 4.24
C VAL A 12 1.98 -6.91 3.79
N ASP A 13 0.82 -6.43 4.25
CA ASP A 13 0.34 -5.08 3.97
C ASP A 13 0.56 -4.15 5.16
N VAL A 14 1.17 -3.01 4.92
CA VAL A 14 1.44 -2.00 5.95
C VAL A 14 0.88 -0.65 5.53
N PHE A 15 0.02 -0.08 6.38
CA PHE A 15 -0.36 1.32 6.25
C PHE A 15 0.75 2.24 6.78
N ILE A 16 1.05 3.28 6.02
CA ILE A 16 2.08 4.26 6.36
C ILE A 16 1.58 5.67 6.02
N THR A 17 1.81 6.65 6.89
CA THR A 17 1.49 8.04 6.53
C THR A 17 2.46 8.55 5.47
N ARG A 18 2.06 9.54 4.65
CA ARG A 18 2.97 10.13 3.64
C ARG A 18 4.25 10.66 4.24
N LYS A 19 4.16 11.29 5.40
CA LYS A 19 5.33 11.77 6.12
C LYS A 19 6.28 10.63 6.48
N GLN A 20 5.75 9.54 7.05
CA GLN A 20 6.55 8.36 7.41
C GLN A 20 7.14 7.67 6.16
N LEU A 21 6.39 7.62 5.05
CA LEU A 21 6.92 7.09 3.80
C LEU A 21 8.11 7.91 3.29
N ALA A 22 7.99 9.24 3.31
CA ALA A 22 9.10 10.13 2.91
C ALA A 22 10.31 9.97 3.84
N GLU A 23 10.10 9.86 5.15
CA GLU A 23 11.16 9.60 6.13
C GLU A 23 11.82 8.23 5.89
N LEU A 24 11.04 7.18 5.62
CA LEU A 24 11.55 5.85 5.29
C LEU A 24 12.41 5.88 4.02
N GLN A 25 11.93 6.52 2.96
CA GLN A 25 12.70 6.67 1.70
C GLN A 25 14.02 7.42 1.93
N GLN A 26 14.01 8.44 2.79
CA GLN A 26 15.23 9.17 3.14
C GLN A 26 16.21 8.30 3.92
N ILE A 27 15.74 7.51 4.90
CA ILE A 27 16.58 6.58 5.68
C ILE A 27 17.23 5.54 4.75
N LEU A 28 16.48 5.04 3.77
CA LEU A 28 16.92 3.97 2.87
C LEU A 28 17.72 4.46 1.65
N GLN A 29 17.92 5.77 1.51
CA GLN A 29 18.59 6.34 0.34
C GLN A 29 19.98 5.72 0.09
N ASP A 30 20.75 5.56 1.17
CA ASP A 30 22.11 5.01 1.14
C ASP A 30 22.19 3.61 1.77
N ASP A 31 21.06 2.95 2.05
CA ASP A 31 21.04 1.60 2.61
C ASP A 31 21.43 0.58 1.53
N GLU A 32 22.38 -0.32 1.84
CA GLU A 32 22.90 -1.32 0.91
C GLU A 32 22.03 -2.59 0.84
N THR A 33 21.10 -2.77 1.78
CA THR A 33 20.32 -4.00 1.94
C THR A 33 18.89 -3.82 1.49
N PHE A 34 18.25 -2.70 1.87
CA PHE A 34 16.83 -2.45 1.63
C PHE A 34 16.60 -1.21 0.75
N HIS A 35 15.47 -1.18 0.10
CA HIS A 35 14.98 0.00 -0.62
C HIS A 35 13.45 0.01 -0.73
N VAL A 36 12.91 1.16 -1.07
CA VAL A 36 11.52 1.29 -1.52
C VAL A 36 11.51 1.34 -3.04
N THR A 37 10.67 0.53 -3.66
CA THR A 37 10.41 0.57 -5.10
C THR A 37 8.98 1.00 -5.39
N VAL A 38 8.76 1.52 -6.59
CA VAL A 38 7.44 1.89 -7.08
C VAL A 38 7.17 1.13 -8.37
N VAL A 39 5.98 0.56 -8.46
CA VAL A 39 5.49 -0.11 -9.67
C VAL A 39 4.09 0.38 -9.97
N TRP A 40 3.87 0.91 -11.17
CA TRP A 40 2.55 1.22 -11.67
C TRP A 40 1.93 -0.01 -12.32
N ASP A 41 0.79 -0.45 -11.80
CA ASP A 41 0.05 -1.58 -12.33
C ASP A 41 -1.03 -1.11 -13.29
N TRP A 42 -1.08 -1.71 -14.48
CA TRP A 42 -2.11 -1.43 -15.47
C TRP A 42 -3.40 -2.21 -15.23
N TYR A 43 -3.33 -3.45 -14.77
CA TYR A 43 -4.50 -4.30 -14.59
C TYR A 43 -5.42 -3.76 -13.50
N VAL A 44 -4.84 -3.46 -12.36
CA VAL A 44 -5.48 -2.74 -11.27
C VAL A 44 -4.81 -1.38 -11.17
N PRO A 45 -5.34 -0.32 -11.83
CA PRO A 45 -4.62 0.94 -11.94
C PRO A 45 -4.27 1.54 -10.59
N CYS A 46 -3.07 1.26 -10.12
CA CYS A 46 -2.58 1.71 -8.83
C CYS A 46 -1.06 1.88 -8.84
N LYS A 47 -0.57 2.57 -7.82
CA LYS A 47 0.83 2.72 -7.50
C LYS A 47 1.17 1.76 -6.37
N GLN A 48 1.79 0.63 -6.70
CA GLN A 48 2.31 -0.29 -5.71
C GLN A 48 3.63 0.27 -5.17
N ILE A 49 3.70 0.50 -3.87
CA ILE A 49 4.90 0.97 -3.19
C ILE A 49 5.38 -0.18 -2.31
N ARG A 50 6.58 -0.67 -2.56
CA ARG A 50 7.09 -1.88 -1.95
C ARG A 50 8.40 -1.64 -1.22
N PHE A 51 8.44 -2.03 0.04
CA PHE A 51 9.69 -2.18 0.77
C PHE A 51 10.26 -3.57 0.49
N LYS A 52 11.49 -3.64 0.01
CA LYS A 52 12.11 -4.90 -0.38
C LYS A 52 13.62 -4.90 -0.26
N LEU A 53 14.21 -6.07 -0.37
CA LEU A 53 15.64 -6.24 -0.49
C LEU A 53 16.16 -5.71 -1.85
N ARG A 54 17.39 -5.17 -1.86
CA ARG A 54 18.09 -4.80 -3.11
C ARG A 54 18.59 -6.02 -3.89
N ASP A 55 18.58 -7.19 -3.28
CA ASP A 55 18.87 -8.44 -3.96
C ASP A 55 17.71 -8.75 -4.94
N GLU A 56 17.95 -8.51 -6.23
CA GLU A 56 16.95 -8.72 -7.29
C GLU A 56 16.48 -10.17 -7.41
N LYS A 57 17.23 -11.12 -6.85
CA LYS A 57 16.86 -12.55 -6.81
C LYS A 57 15.90 -12.86 -5.67
N ASN A 58 15.78 -11.97 -4.69
CA ASN A 58 14.82 -12.14 -3.60
C ASN A 58 13.44 -11.61 -4.03
N PRO A 59 12.42 -12.46 -4.12
CA PRO A 59 11.07 -12.04 -4.57
C PRO A 59 10.25 -11.36 -3.47
N THR A 60 10.69 -11.45 -2.19
CA THR A 60 9.88 -10.97 -1.06
C THR A 60 9.78 -9.46 -1.00
N PHE A 61 8.64 -8.97 -0.57
CA PHE A 61 8.36 -7.55 -0.37
C PHE A 61 7.31 -7.35 0.72
N ILE A 62 7.19 -6.12 1.19
CA ILE A 62 6.09 -5.63 2.02
C ILE A 62 5.41 -4.52 1.23
N ASP A 63 4.10 -4.63 1.00
CA ASP A 63 3.33 -3.56 0.36
C ASP A 63 3.06 -2.42 1.34
N LEU A 64 3.35 -1.20 0.91
CA LEU A 64 3.16 0.01 1.69
C LEU A 64 1.98 0.81 1.12
N PHE A 65 0.95 1.00 1.94
CA PHE A 65 -0.24 1.75 1.56
C PHE A 65 -0.23 3.15 2.19
N PRO A 66 0.05 4.21 1.41
CA PRO A 66 0.03 5.57 1.93
C PRO A 66 -1.34 5.98 2.43
N LEU A 67 -1.35 6.57 3.63
CA LEU A 67 -2.48 7.25 4.22
C LEU A 67 -2.19 8.75 4.29
N ASP A 68 -3.14 9.54 3.83
CA ASP A 68 -3.13 10.98 3.97
C ASP A 68 -3.84 11.38 5.27
N THR A 69 -3.17 12.12 6.12
CA THR A 69 -3.75 12.70 7.33
C THR A 69 -4.46 14.01 7.02
N ILE A 70 -5.64 14.19 7.60
CA ILE A 70 -6.50 15.33 7.31
C ILE A 70 -7.03 16.00 8.56
N THR A 71 -7.39 17.26 8.44
CA THR A 71 -8.20 17.99 9.44
C THR A 71 -9.62 18.23 8.92
N GLY A 72 -10.57 18.47 9.85
CA GLY A 72 -11.96 18.76 9.49
C GLY A 72 -12.84 17.51 9.41
N ASN A 73 -13.78 17.48 8.46
CA ASN A 73 -14.74 16.38 8.35
C ASN A 73 -14.17 15.19 7.59
N TYR A 74 -13.72 14.17 8.31
CA TYR A 74 -13.10 12.98 7.71
C TYR A 74 -14.07 12.14 6.84
N SER A 75 -15.37 12.14 7.13
CA SER A 75 -16.35 11.42 6.31
C SER A 75 -16.59 12.12 4.97
N GLU A 76 -16.59 13.45 4.95
CA GLU A 76 -16.66 14.22 3.71
C GLU A 76 -15.38 14.07 2.89
N ALA A 77 -14.22 14.16 3.54
CA ALA A 77 -12.92 13.94 2.89
C ALA A 77 -12.82 12.54 2.28
N TRP A 78 -13.30 11.51 2.97
CA TRP A 78 -13.38 10.15 2.42
C TRP A 78 -14.18 10.09 1.12
N ASN A 79 -15.35 10.73 1.06
CA ASN A 79 -16.15 10.74 -0.16
C ASN A 79 -15.46 11.50 -1.31
N ILE A 80 -14.79 12.62 -0.98
CA ILE A 80 -14.07 13.43 -1.96
C ILE A 80 -12.86 12.63 -2.52
N THR A 81 -12.08 11.97 -1.66
CA THR A 81 -10.94 11.14 -2.11
C THR A 81 -11.37 9.93 -2.89
N SER A 82 -12.46 9.26 -2.49
CA SER A 82 -13.02 8.13 -3.24
C SER A 82 -13.42 8.54 -4.65
N GLN A 83 -14.08 9.70 -4.81
CA GLN A 83 -14.42 10.22 -6.14
C GLN A 83 -13.14 10.60 -6.93
N ALA A 84 -12.18 11.26 -6.29
CA ALA A 84 -10.92 11.63 -6.93
C ALA A 84 -10.13 10.41 -7.39
N ARG A 85 -10.20 9.30 -6.66
CA ARG A 85 -9.62 8.02 -7.10
C ARG A 85 -10.26 7.53 -8.40
N VAL A 86 -11.59 7.56 -8.49
CA VAL A 86 -12.32 7.17 -9.71
C VAL A 86 -11.92 8.08 -10.88
N ASP A 87 -11.85 9.38 -10.66
CA ASP A 87 -11.47 10.36 -11.67
C ASP A 87 -10.01 10.15 -12.13
N PHE A 88 -9.08 9.92 -11.20
CA PHE A 88 -7.69 9.62 -11.48
C PHE A 88 -7.54 8.36 -12.35
N VAL A 89 -8.19 7.25 -11.96
CA VAL A 89 -8.15 5.99 -12.75
C VAL A 89 -8.71 6.20 -14.15
N SER A 90 -9.82 6.93 -14.27
CA SER A 90 -10.41 7.26 -15.56
C SER A 90 -9.44 8.04 -16.44
N ASP A 91 -8.75 9.03 -15.87
CA ASP A 91 -7.79 9.87 -16.60
C ASP A 91 -6.55 9.10 -17.04
N ILE A 92 -5.95 8.29 -16.17
CA ILE A 92 -4.79 7.48 -16.55
C ILE A 92 -5.15 6.44 -17.61
N ARG A 93 -6.30 5.78 -17.48
CA ARG A 93 -6.80 4.87 -18.53
C ARG A 93 -6.96 5.57 -19.86
N LYS A 94 -7.58 6.74 -19.89
CA LYS A 94 -7.79 7.51 -21.10
C LYS A 94 -6.48 8.00 -21.74
N LYS A 95 -5.53 8.47 -20.91
CA LYS A 95 -4.26 9.04 -21.41
C LYS A 95 -3.29 7.97 -21.89
N PHE A 96 -3.28 6.79 -21.26
CA PHE A 96 -2.22 5.80 -21.44
C PHE A 96 -2.68 4.51 -22.17
N THR A 97 -3.95 4.40 -22.57
CA THR A 97 -4.39 3.33 -23.48
C THR A 97 -3.59 3.38 -24.80
N GLY A 98 -3.11 2.24 -25.25
CA GLY A 98 -2.28 2.10 -26.45
C GLY A 98 -0.79 2.33 -26.23
N THR A 99 -0.37 2.71 -25.02
CA THR A 99 1.05 2.89 -24.68
C THR A 99 1.73 1.56 -24.34
N GLU A 100 3.03 1.61 -24.04
CA GLU A 100 3.79 0.44 -23.60
C GLU A 100 3.31 -0.08 -22.25
N TRP A 101 2.77 0.76 -21.38
CA TRP A 101 2.21 0.35 -20.08
C TRP A 101 1.02 -0.61 -20.22
N GLU A 102 0.18 -0.44 -21.23
CA GLU A 102 -0.90 -1.41 -21.51
C GLU A 102 -0.37 -2.76 -22.01
N LYS A 103 0.77 -2.77 -22.69
CA LYS A 103 1.40 -3.99 -23.23
C LYS A 103 2.26 -4.73 -22.21
N THR A 104 2.95 -3.98 -21.36
CA THR A 104 3.75 -4.44 -20.23
C THR A 104 3.14 -3.87 -18.95
N PRO A 105 2.23 -4.61 -18.30
CA PRO A 105 1.33 -4.04 -17.31
C PRO A 105 2.02 -3.49 -16.05
N TYR A 106 3.27 -3.85 -15.81
CA TYR A 106 4.06 -3.37 -14.68
C TYR A 106 5.12 -2.38 -15.15
N LEU A 107 4.95 -1.11 -14.75
CA LEU A 107 5.86 -0.02 -15.12
C LEU A 107 6.61 0.48 -13.89
N TYR A 108 7.93 0.35 -13.93
CA TYR A 108 8.80 0.80 -12.84
C TYR A 108 9.03 2.32 -12.89
N ASP A 109 9.28 2.92 -11.74
CA ASP A 109 9.37 4.36 -11.50
C ASP A 109 10.47 5.10 -12.25
N ASN A 110 11.49 4.39 -12.75
CA ASN A 110 12.61 4.99 -13.49
C ASN A 110 12.34 5.25 -14.98
N SER A 111 11.12 5.07 -15.45
CA SER A 111 10.76 5.28 -16.84
C SER A 111 10.11 6.65 -17.08
N ALA A 112 10.37 7.25 -18.26
CA ALA A 112 9.73 8.50 -18.66
C ALA A 112 8.20 8.43 -18.71
N LEU A 113 7.63 7.23 -18.86
CA LEU A 113 6.20 7.02 -18.84
C LEU A 113 5.66 7.05 -17.40
N ALA A 114 6.39 6.48 -16.45
CA ALA A 114 6.06 6.57 -15.03
C ALA A 114 6.06 8.02 -14.54
N GLU A 115 7.04 8.84 -14.96
CA GLU A 115 7.06 10.28 -14.66
C GLU A 115 5.81 11.01 -15.16
N GLN A 116 5.29 10.62 -16.33
CA GLN A 116 4.05 11.21 -16.85
C GLN A 116 2.82 10.80 -16.04
N ILE A 117 2.79 9.57 -15.49
CA ILE A 117 1.72 9.11 -14.62
C ILE A 117 1.79 9.84 -13.27
N GLU A 118 2.99 9.98 -12.71
CA GLU A 118 3.20 10.79 -11.49
C GLU A 118 2.72 12.24 -11.67
N TYR A 119 3.01 12.85 -12.81
CA TYR A 119 2.51 14.19 -13.10
C TYR A 119 0.98 14.26 -13.08
N VAL A 120 0.28 13.25 -13.62
CA VAL A 120 -1.20 13.18 -13.54
C VAL A 120 -1.66 13.03 -12.11
N LEU A 121 -0.99 12.19 -11.32
CA LEU A 121 -1.27 12.02 -9.89
C LEU A 121 -1.14 13.34 -9.13
N ASP A 122 -0.05 14.07 -9.36
CA ASP A 122 0.21 15.37 -8.75
C ASP A 122 -0.86 16.42 -9.09
N GLU A 123 -1.37 16.42 -10.33
CA GLU A 123 -2.49 17.30 -10.73
C GLU A 123 -3.76 16.97 -9.93
N HIS A 124 -4.08 15.69 -9.75
CA HIS A 124 -5.21 15.27 -8.93
C HIS A 124 -5.02 15.64 -7.45
N TYR A 125 -3.81 15.46 -6.89
CA TYR A 125 -3.51 15.89 -5.52
C TYR A 125 -3.60 17.40 -5.33
N ARG A 126 -3.17 18.19 -6.32
CA ARG A 126 -3.33 19.65 -6.29
C ARG A 126 -4.79 20.04 -6.25
N ALA A 127 -5.64 19.40 -7.06
CA ALA A 127 -7.09 19.64 -7.03
C ALA A 127 -7.75 19.16 -5.73
N LEU A 128 -7.24 18.10 -5.11
CA LEU A 128 -7.68 17.64 -3.80
C LEU A 128 -7.34 18.62 -2.69
N SER A 129 -6.15 19.21 -2.71
CA SER A 129 -5.70 20.18 -1.69
C SER A 129 -6.52 21.47 -1.64
N GLU A 130 -7.30 21.74 -2.70
CA GLU A 130 -8.28 22.83 -2.71
C GLU A 130 -9.58 22.49 -1.96
N LYS A 131 -9.84 21.20 -1.71
CA LYS A 131 -11.08 20.69 -1.13
C LYS A 131 -10.88 20.05 0.24
N ILE A 132 -9.69 19.54 0.52
CA ILE A 132 -9.34 18.81 1.73
C ILE A 132 -8.12 19.47 2.37
N ASN A 133 -8.17 19.67 3.68
CA ASN A 133 -7.04 20.17 4.44
C ASN A 133 -6.16 19.01 4.90
N PHE A 134 -5.09 18.75 4.17
CA PHE A 134 -4.06 17.79 4.59
C PHE A 134 -3.20 18.34 5.72
N THR A 135 -2.67 17.47 6.56
CA THR A 135 -1.76 17.81 7.66
C THR A 135 -0.75 16.69 7.88
N ASP A 136 0.46 17.04 8.32
CA ASP A 136 1.46 16.07 8.77
C ASP A 136 1.44 15.88 10.30
N ASP A 137 0.59 16.64 10.99
CA ASP A 137 0.49 16.61 12.44
C ASP A 137 -0.66 15.72 12.90
N LEU A 138 -0.32 14.53 13.37
CA LEU A 138 -1.28 13.56 13.92
C LEU A 138 -2.04 14.08 15.15
N GLN A 139 -1.53 15.10 15.87
CA GLN A 139 -2.21 15.64 17.04
C GLN A 139 -3.40 16.55 16.65
N THR A 140 -3.32 17.16 15.48
CA THR A 140 -4.39 18.01 14.94
C THR A 140 -5.27 17.30 13.92
N ALA A 141 -4.88 16.10 13.52
CA ALA A 141 -5.63 15.31 12.56
C ALA A 141 -7.00 14.88 13.10
N SER A 142 -8.01 14.93 12.28
CA SER A 142 -9.36 14.40 12.56
C SER A 142 -9.57 13.00 12.00
N GLY A 143 -8.82 12.63 10.99
CA GLY A 143 -8.93 11.33 10.32
C GLY A 143 -7.82 11.08 9.31
N LEU A 144 -7.94 9.90 8.70
CA LEU A 144 -7.07 9.42 7.63
C LEU A 144 -7.92 9.10 6.40
N VAL A 145 -7.34 9.27 5.23
CA VAL A 145 -7.89 8.81 3.94
C VAL A 145 -6.83 8.05 3.18
N ARG A 146 -7.23 7.08 2.38
CA ARG A 146 -6.30 6.37 1.50
C ARG A 146 -5.81 7.29 0.39
N GLY A 147 -4.54 7.18 0.04
CA GLY A 147 -4.00 7.81 -1.15
C GLY A 147 -4.78 7.41 -2.41
N ILE A 148 -5.03 8.37 -3.29
CA ILE A 148 -5.80 8.11 -4.53
C ILE A 148 -5.07 7.19 -5.52
N GLU A 149 -3.78 6.98 -5.33
CA GLU A 149 -2.96 6.01 -6.06
C GLU A 149 -3.09 4.58 -5.55
N ASN A 150 -3.62 4.37 -4.34
CA ASN A 150 -3.76 3.03 -3.77
C ASN A 150 -4.82 2.21 -4.51
N ILE A 151 -4.71 0.90 -4.41
CA ILE A 151 -5.83 0.01 -4.70
C ILE A 151 -6.99 0.39 -3.78
N ASP A 152 -8.15 0.63 -4.35
CA ASP A 152 -9.38 0.79 -3.61
C ASP A 152 -10.46 -0.06 -4.27
N GLU A 153 -10.48 -1.32 -3.94
CA GLU A 153 -11.47 -2.25 -4.45
C GLU A 153 -12.77 -2.19 -3.65
N THR A 154 -12.69 -1.71 -2.41
CA THR A 154 -13.85 -1.67 -1.53
C THR A 154 -13.93 -0.35 -0.78
N HIS A 155 -14.86 0.50 -1.16
CA HIS A 155 -15.25 1.68 -0.37
C HIS A 155 -15.79 1.33 1.03
N SER A 156 -15.76 0.04 1.41
CA SER A 156 -16.29 -0.48 2.67
C SER A 156 -15.34 -0.36 3.85
N SER A 157 -14.04 -0.10 3.62
CA SER A 157 -13.05 -0.08 4.69
C SER A 157 -12.98 1.22 5.49
N GLY A 158 -13.50 2.34 4.98
CA GLY A 158 -13.46 3.65 5.64
C GLY A 158 -14.83 4.25 5.90
N PRO A 159 -14.95 5.47 6.37
CA PRO A 159 -13.88 6.44 6.68
C PRO A 159 -13.08 6.08 7.94
N TYR A 160 -11.87 6.65 8.06
CA TYR A 160 -10.93 6.36 9.14
C TYR A 160 -10.83 7.55 10.12
N PRO A 161 -11.66 7.62 11.19
CA PRO A 161 -11.48 8.64 12.22
C PRO A 161 -10.15 8.43 12.94
N ILE A 162 -9.48 9.51 13.33
CA ILE A 162 -8.14 9.42 13.92
C ILE A 162 -8.09 8.56 15.20
N ASP A 163 -9.15 8.62 16.03
CA ASP A 163 -9.23 7.88 17.29
C ASP A 163 -9.30 6.34 17.09
N ASP A 164 -9.73 5.88 15.92
CA ASP A 164 -9.73 4.45 15.58
C ASP A 164 -8.32 3.96 15.18
N TRP A 165 -7.41 4.86 14.84
CA TRP A 165 -6.07 4.57 14.32
C TRP A 165 -4.94 4.98 15.24
N MET A 166 -5.13 6.05 16.02
CA MET A 166 -4.08 6.64 16.85
C MET A 166 -4.56 6.90 18.28
N PRO A 167 -3.67 6.80 19.28
CA PRO A 167 -2.31 6.25 19.15
C PRO A 167 -2.34 4.75 18.86
N THR A 168 -1.37 4.25 18.13
CA THR A 168 -1.23 2.81 17.88
C THR A 168 -1.01 2.04 19.18
N ILE A 169 -1.44 0.77 19.18
CA ILE A 169 -1.15 -0.20 20.22
C ILE A 169 -0.09 -1.18 19.71
N ASN A 170 0.72 -1.74 20.61
CA ASN A 170 1.62 -2.83 20.24
C ASN A 170 0.85 -4.15 20.22
N MET A 171 0.97 -4.85 19.11
CA MET A 171 0.44 -6.21 18.96
C MET A 171 1.58 -7.17 18.67
N ARG A 172 1.51 -8.34 19.27
CA ARG A 172 2.47 -9.41 19.01
C ARG A 172 2.29 -9.98 17.61
N PHE A 173 3.37 -10.07 16.86
CA PHE A 173 3.47 -10.73 15.57
C PHE A 173 4.72 -11.60 15.59
N ASP A 174 4.54 -12.91 15.58
CA ASP A 174 5.59 -13.91 15.80
C ASP A 174 6.45 -13.57 17.05
N ASP A 175 7.71 -13.27 16.91
CA ASP A 175 8.66 -13.00 17.99
C ASP A 175 8.91 -11.50 18.26
N PHE A 176 8.24 -10.59 17.55
CA PHE A 176 8.34 -9.14 17.73
C PHE A 176 6.97 -8.45 17.89
N ASP A 177 7.00 -7.19 18.28
CA ASP A 177 5.80 -6.37 18.40
C ASP A 177 5.68 -5.40 17.22
N VAL A 178 4.46 -5.27 16.69
CA VAL A 178 4.13 -4.34 15.60
C VAL A 178 3.12 -3.29 16.07
N PRO A 179 3.23 -2.04 15.60
CA PRO A 179 2.20 -1.05 15.84
C PRO A 179 0.93 -1.39 15.04
N ALA A 180 -0.21 -1.38 15.70
CA ALA A 180 -1.50 -1.62 15.08
C ALA A 180 -2.53 -0.57 15.52
N PRO A 181 -3.57 -0.29 14.72
CA PRO A 181 -4.65 0.58 15.11
C PRO A 181 -5.39 0.03 16.34
N PRO A 182 -5.78 0.85 17.34
CA PRO A 182 -6.54 0.36 18.48
C PRO A 182 -7.88 -0.26 18.07
N ALA A 183 -8.51 0.24 17.01
CA ALA A 183 -9.76 -0.28 16.47
C ALA A 183 -9.59 -1.32 15.36
N TRP A 184 -8.48 -2.08 15.33
CA TRP A 184 -8.15 -3.04 14.28
C TRP A 184 -9.28 -4.06 13.99
N ARG A 185 -10.03 -4.51 15.02
CA ARG A 185 -11.16 -5.43 14.83
C ARG A 185 -12.28 -4.79 14.01
N LYS A 186 -12.60 -3.52 14.27
CA LYS A 186 -13.59 -2.76 13.51
C LYS A 186 -13.16 -2.62 12.05
N TYR A 187 -11.88 -2.34 11.82
CA TYR A 187 -11.32 -2.26 10.47
C TYR A 187 -11.47 -3.60 9.73
N LEU A 188 -11.00 -4.70 10.31
CA LEU A 188 -11.09 -6.02 9.71
C LEU A 188 -12.55 -6.46 9.48
N GLN A 189 -13.45 -6.16 10.42
CA GLN A 189 -14.88 -6.45 10.27
C GLN A 189 -15.51 -5.68 9.11
N ASN A 190 -15.12 -4.42 8.91
CA ASN A 190 -15.61 -3.61 7.80
C ASN A 190 -15.09 -4.11 6.46
N LEU A 191 -13.83 -4.56 6.41
CA LEU A 191 -13.18 -4.99 5.17
C LEU A 191 -13.59 -6.41 4.76
N TYR A 192 -13.53 -7.35 5.70
CA TYR A 192 -13.66 -8.79 5.44
C TYR A 192 -14.95 -9.42 6.01
N GLY A 193 -15.80 -8.66 6.71
CA GLY A 193 -16.94 -9.24 7.41
C GLY A 193 -16.49 -10.13 8.57
N ASP A 194 -16.89 -11.41 8.58
CA ASP A 194 -16.41 -12.35 9.60
C ASP A 194 -15.01 -12.86 9.27
N PHE A 195 -14.01 -12.03 9.53
CA PHE A 195 -12.60 -12.30 9.27
C PHE A 195 -12.00 -13.46 10.10
N LEU A 196 -12.79 -14.09 10.95
CA LEU A 196 -12.40 -15.31 11.69
C LEU A 196 -12.69 -16.58 10.90
N GLN A 197 -13.47 -16.50 9.83
CA GLN A 197 -13.75 -17.63 8.95
C GLN A 197 -12.62 -17.77 7.91
N ILE A 198 -12.30 -19.03 7.60
CA ILE A 198 -11.39 -19.35 6.50
C ILE A 198 -12.08 -18.91 5.19
N PRO A 199 -11.44 -18.09 4.34
CA PRO A 199 -12.00 -17.71 3.06
C PRO A 199 -12.25 -18.94 2.16
N HIS A 200 -13.25 -18.83 1.27
CA HIS A 200 -13.53 -19.90 0.31
C HIS A 200 -12.63 -19.87 -0.93
N ASP A 201 -11.89 -18.78 -1.10
CA ASP A 201 -11.06 -18.44 -2.25
C ASP A 201 -9.57 -18.34 -1.89
N ILE A 202 -9.12 -19.16 -0.96
CA ILE A 202 -7.73 -19.18 -0.47
C ILE A 202 -6.69 -19.35 -1.58
N ASP A 203 -7.06 -20.00 -2.67
CA ASP A 203 -6.14 -20.21 -3.82
C ASP A 203 -5.97 -18.97 -4.70
N SER A 204 -6.71 -17.88 -4.46
CA SER A 204 -6.65 -16.65 -5.25
C SER A 204 -5.66 -15.60 -4.71
N HIS A 205 -5.05 -15.86 -3.57
CA HIS A 205 -4.18 -14.92 -2.85
C HIS A 205 -2.69 -15.27 -2.96
N GLU A 206 -2.28 -16.05 -3.96
CA GLU A 206 -0.87 -16.34 -4.20
C GLU A 206 -0.21 -15.18 -4.99
N HIS A 207 0.72 -14.47 -4.36
CA HIS A 207 1.52 -13.40 -4.97
C HIS A 207 2.89 -13.88 -5.41
N VAL A 208 3.37 -14.98 -4.85
CA VAL A 208 4.65 -15.61 -5.19
C VAL A 208 4.40 -16.78 -6.14
N ASP A 209 4.84 -16.63 -7.38
CA ASP A 209 4.71 -17.70 -8.38
C ASP A 209 5.56 -18.91 -7.98
N ASN A 210 4.93 -20.08 -7.94
CA ASN A 210 5.58 -21.36 -7.59
C ASN A 210 6.83 -21.69 -8.43
N HIS A 211 7.01 -21.08 -9.62
CA HIS A 211 8.24 -21.26 -10.39
C HIS A 211 9.48 -20.69 -9.71
N TYR A 212 9.34 -19.68 -8.84
CA TYR A 212 10.45 -19.13 -8.06
C TYR A 212 11.10 -20.19 -7.15
N LEU A 213 10.29 -21.13 -6.63
CA LEU A 213 10.81 -22.23 -5.80
C LEU A 213 11.61 -23.28 -6.60
N GLN A 214 11.70 -23.13 -7.92
CA GLN A 214 12.51 -23.96 -8.81
C GLN A 214 13.78 -23.26 -9.31
N ASP A 215 14.00 -22.01 -8.96
CA ASP A 215 15.19 -21.23 -9.31
C ASP A 215 16.20 -21.27 -8.16
N ASP A 216 17.34 -21.96 -8.38
CA ASP A 216 18.40 -22.11 -7.37
C ASP A 216 18.94 -20.76 -6.87
N ALA A 217 18.94 -19.72 -7.70
CA ALA A 217 19.39 -18.38 -7.31
C ALA A 217 18.39 -17.67 -6.38
N VAL A 218 17.11 -17.89 -6.60
CA VAL A 218 16.04 -17.41 -5.69
C VAL A 218 16.13 -18.13 -4.36
N LEU A 219 16.22 -19.47 -4.36
CA LEU A 219 16.35 -20.25 -3.14
C LEU A 219 17.59 -19.84 -2.32
N ALA A 220 18.74 -19.65 -2.97
CA ALA A 220 19.95 -19.19 -2.30
C ALA A 220 19.80 -17.79 -1.69
N SER A 221 19.07 -16.89 -2.34
CA SER A 221 18.75 -15.57 -1.78
C SER A 221 17.82 -15.67 -0.58
N LEU A 222 16.77 -16.46 -0.65
CA LEU A 222 15.84 -16.66 0.48
C LEU A 222 16.59 -17.25 1.70
N GLU A 223 17.40 -18.31 1.51
CA GLU A 223 18.18 -18.94 2.58
C GLU A 223 19.16 -17.97 3.26
N LYS A 224 19.78 -17.07 2.50
CA LYS A 224 20.73 -16.07 3.01
C LYS A 224 20.07 -15.15 4.04
N TYR A 225 18.82 -14.75 3.84
CA TYR A 225 18.14 -13.80 4.70
C TYR A 225 17.30 -14.44 5.81
N VAL A 226 16.89 -15.70 5.66
CA VAL A 226 16.20 -16.46 6.72
C VAL A 226 17.16 -16.86 7.86
N ASN A 227 18.46 -17.08 7.53
CA ASN A 227 19.44 -17.53 8.50
C ASN A 227 20.36 -16.40 9.02
N SER A 228 20.09 -15.14 8.70
CA SER A 228 20.82 -13.95 9.15
C SER A 228 20.15 -13.32 10.34
#